data_c86e8d0da58ec410c40cefa74d560ef3
#
_entry.id   c86e8d0da58ec410c40cefa74d560ef3
#
_cell.length_a   1.000
_cell.length_b   1.000
_cell.length_c   1.000
_cell.angle_alpha   90.00
_cell.angle_beta   90.00
_cell.angle_gamma   90.00
#
_symmetry.space_group_name_H-M   'P 1'
#
loop_
_entity.id
_entity.type
_entity.pdbx_description
1 polymer ?
#
loop_
_entity_poly.entity_id
_entity_poly.type
_entity_poly.pdbx_seq_one_letter_code
_entity_poly.pdbx_strand_id
1 'polypeptide(L)'
;QHGQVNGLAINYGIHIAYSIKRNGVIELSSLEFPKRAQFHIAAVPWPKENDWADYLRGATKVLTDRYQLRYGLCGVIQGSLPIGGLSSSAAVTIAFLTALCTVNHIYPTDSELILLAQEAENKYVGISCGILDQSCEILSKKNHLLFLDTNDNSYEQIPANQHMPDYKIAIFFSGLERSLVSSKYNMRQDECKAAAYALMAFANMPYGNFRDISLR
;
A
#
# COMPACT_ATOMS: atom_id res chain seq x y z
N GLN A 1 -8.60 0.32 -12.62
CA GLN A 1 -9.91 -0.12 -13.10
C GLN A 1 -10.99 0.97 -12.95
N HIS A 2 -10.65 2.11 -12.41
CA HIS A 2 -11.49 3.32 -12.31
C HIS A 2 -12.89 3.06 -11.68
N GLY A 3 -12.96 2.15 -10.72
CA GLY A 3 -14.20 1.80 -10.02
C GLY A 3 -14.42 2.64 -8.77
N GLN A 4 -15.65 2.62 -8.27
CA GLN A 4 -16.00 3.15 -6.97
C GLN A 4 -15.86 2.05 -5.92
N VAL A 5 -15.22 2.35 -4.81
CA VAL A 5 -14.89 1.39 -3.77
C VAL A 5 -15.12 1.98 -2.38
N ASN A 6 -15.40 1.10 -1.43
CA ASN A 6 -15.52 1.47 -0.03
C ASN A 6 -14.44 0.78 0.79
N GLY A 7 -13.96 1.46 1.81
CA GLY A 7 -13.00 0.91 2.73
C GLY A 7 -13.15 1.49 4.14
N LEU A 8 -12.50 0.86 5.09
CA LEU A 8 -12.39 1.37 6.45
C LEU A 8 -11.07 0.90 7.06
N ALA A 9 -10.50 1.70 7.95
CA ALA A 9 -9.37 1.27 8.77
C ALA A 9 -9.87 0.52 10.00
N ILE A 10 -9.12 -0.49 10.39
CA ILE A 10 -9.31 -1.24 11.65
C ILE A 10 -8.24 -0.83 12.67
N ASN A 11 -8.42 -1.22 13.93
CA ASN A 11 -7.51 -0.86 15.02
C ASN A 11 -6.25 -1.76 15.14
N TYR A 12 -5.92 -2.48 14.09
CA TYR A 12 -4.64 -3.18 13.92
C TYR A 12 -3.71 -2.33 13.07
N GLY A 13 -2.41 -2.48 13.21
CA GLY A 13 -1.48 -1.66 12.45
C GLY A 13 -0.05 -2.17 12.49
N ILE A 14 0.81 -1.41 11.84
CA ILE A 14 2.26 -1.58 11.83
C ILE A 14 2.87 -0.53 12.75
N HIS A 15 3.75 -0.96 13.62
CA HIS A 15 4.49 -0.11 14.55
C HIS A 15 5.97 -0.13 14.20
N ILE A 16 6.57 1.03 14.10
CA ILE A 16 8.00 1.18 13.88
C ILE A 16 8.60 2.09 14.96
N ALA A 17 9.57 1.56 15.70
CA ALA A 17 10.39 2.33 16.62
C ALA A 17 11.76 2.56 15.97
N TYR A 18 12.13 3.82 15.76
CA TYR A 18 13.33 4.14 15.01
C TYR A 18 14.08 5.35 15.56
N SER A 19 15.35 5.45 15.20
CA SER A 19 16.18 6.62 15.39
C SER A 19 16.92 6.98 14.10
N ILE A 20 17.28 8.25 13.98
CA ILE A 20 18.00 8.79 12.81
C ILE A 20 19.42 8.23 12.72
N LYS A 21 19.87 7.87 11.51
CA LYS A 21 21.26 7.59 11.17
C LYS A 21 21.80 8.66 10.22
N ARG A 22 22.71 9.49 10.72
CA ARG A 22 23.24 10.63 9.96
C ARG A 22 24.16 10.25 8.80
N ASN A 23 24.60 9.00 8.75
CA ASN A 23 25.45 8.47 7.69
C ASN A 23 24.68 7.88 6.48
N GLY A 24 23.37 8.08 6.41
CA GLY A 24 22.54 7.57 5.30
C GLY A 24 22.31 6.05 5.30
N VAL A 25 22.76 5.32 6.33
CA VAL A 25 22.55 3.87 6.42
C VAL A 25 21.17 3.59 6.99
N ILE A 26 20.46 2.65 6.38
CA ILE A 26 19.22 2.07 6.90
C ILE A 26 19.54 0.73 7.54
N GLU A 27 19.10 0.51 8.77
CA GLU A 27 19.24 -0.73 9.52
C GLU A 27 17.95 -1.03 10.28
N LEU A 28 17.16 -1.97 9.78
CA LEU A 28 15.89 -2.37 10.40
C LEU A 28 15.83 -3.86 10.66
N SER A 29 15.29 -4.23 11.81
CA SER A 29 14.92 -5.60 12.15
C SER A 29 13.42 -5.71 12.27
N SER A 30 12.86 -6.84 11.89
CA SER A 30 11.46 -7.21 12.16
C SER A 30 11.40 -8.13 13.37
N LEU A 31 10.33 -8.02 14.16
CA LEU A 31 10.07 -9.00 15.23
C LEU A 31 9.43 -10.28 14.68
N GLU A 32 8.83 -10.23 13.49
CA GLU A 32 8.18 -11.36 12.84
C GLU A 32 9.10 -12.12 11.88
N PHE A 33 10.12 -11.45 11.31
CA PHE A 33 10.97 -12.01 10.27
C PHE A 33 12.44 -12.02 10.70
N PRO A 34 13.19 -13.10 10.47
CA PRO A 34 14.54 -13.27 11.03
C PRO A 34 15.61 -12.39 10.35
N LYS A 35 15.40 -11.98 9.11
CA LYS A 35 16.42 -11.26 8.35
C LYS A 35 16.41 -9.77 8.72
N ARG A 36 17.60 -9.20 8.98
CA ARG A 36 17.79 -7.76 9.15
C ARG A 36 18.01 -7.09 7.79
N ALA A 37 17.35 -5.96 7.57
CA ALA A 37 17.63 -5.11 6.42
C ALA A 37 18.79 -4.15 6.74
N GLN A 38 19.79 -4.07 5.85
CA GLN A 38 20.89 -3.13 5.97
C GLN A 38 21.35 -2.69 4.58
N PHE A 39 21.24 -1.39 4.29
CA PHE A 39 21.72 -0.79 3.05
C PHE A 39 21.87 0.73 3.19
N HIS A 40 22.49 1.39 2.21
CA HIS A 40 22.63 2.84 2.18
C HIS A 40 21.57 3.47 1.27
N ILE A 41 21.01 4.63 1.65
CA ILE A 41 19.97 5.34 0.86
C ILE A 41 20.42 5.64 -0.57
N ALA A 42 21.70 5.89 -0.82
CA ALA A 42 22.25 6.12 -2.16
C ALA A 42 22.52 4.84 -2.96
N ALA A 43 22.35 3.65 -2.36
CA ALA A 43 22.62 2.36 -2.96
C ALA A 43 21.53 1.34 -2.55
N VAL A 44 20.30 1.65 -2.93
CA VAL A 44 19.17 0.73 -2.69
C VAL A 44 19.40 -0.55 -3.50
N PRO A 45 19.36 -1.74 -2.87
CA PRO A 45 19.61 -3.01 -3.55
C PRO A 45 18.69 -3.21 -4.76
N TRP A 46 19.26 -3.71 -5.87
CA TRP A 46 18.53 -4.12 -7.05
C TRP A 46 19.30 -5.25 -7.75
N PRO A 47 18.64 -6.33 -8.18
CA PRO A 47 17.20 -6.61 -8.08
C PRO A 47 16.73 -6.81 -6.64
N LYS A 48 15.40 -6.84 -6.43
CA LYS A 48 14.78 -7.11 -5.12
C LYS A 48 15.23 -8.46 -4.56
N GLU A 49 15.27 -8.59 -3.23
CA GLU A 49 15.75 -9.80 -2.54
C GLU A 49 14.65 -10.82 -2.20
N ASN A 50 13.38 -10.49 -2.51
CA ASN A 50 12.18 -11.29 -2.23
C ASN A 50 11.99 -11.60 -0.73
N ASP A 51 12.24 -10.60 0.10
CA ASP A 51 12.01 -10.65 1.54
C ASP A 51 11.13 -9.47 2.01
N TRP A 52 10.79 -9.45 3.31
CA TRP A 52 9.97 -8.41 3.91
C TRP A 52 10.52 -7.00 3.71
N ALA A 53 11.83 -6.87 3.60
CA ALA A 53 12.49 -5.57 3.47
C ALA A 53 12.40 -4.99 2.05
N ASP A 54 11.84 -5.70 1.08
CA ASP A 54 11.59 -5.14 -0.26
C ASP A 54 10.59 -3.99 -0.22
N TYR A 55 9.67 -3.96 0.74
CA TYR A 55 8.79 -2.81 0.98
C TYR A 55 9.58 -1.59 1.48
N LEU A 56 10.57 -1.80 2.35
CA LEU A 56 11.47 -0.74 2.82
C LEU A 56 12.38 -0.23 1.69
N ARG A 57 12.93 -1.14 0.90
CA ARG A 57 13.75 -0.81 -0.28
C ARG A 57 12.94 -0.03 -1.30
N GLY A 58 11.71 -0.47 -1.57
CA GLY A 58 10.76 0.21 -2.46
C GLY A 58 10.41 1.61 -1.96
N ALA A 59 10.07 1.75 -0.69
CA ALA A 59 9.81 3.05 -0.06
C ALA A 59 11.02 3.99 -0.16
N THR A 60 12.22 3.47 0.11
CA THR A 60 13.47 4.25 -0.03
C THR A 60 13.70 4.66 -1.48
N LYS A 61 13.52 3.75 -2.43
CA LYS A 61 13.75 4.00 -3.85
C LYS A 61 12.85 5.10 -4.39
N VAL A 62 11.54 5.04 -4.14
CA VAL A 62 10.61 6.08 -4.65
C VAL A 62 10.85 7.44 -4.01
N LEU A 63 11.32 7.48 -2.76
CA LEU A 63 11.72 8.73 -2.12
C LEU A 63 13.01 9.28 -2.71
N THR A 64 14.04 8.45 -2.94
CA THR A 64 15.31 8.91 -3.53
C THR A 64 15.16 9.35 -4.98
N ASP A 65 14.16 8.86 -5.70
CA ASP A 65 13.85 9.29 -7.06
C ASP A 65 13.21 10.68 -7.12
N ARG A 66 12.64 11.16 -6.01
CA ARG A 66 11.94 12.47 -5.96
C ARG A 66 12.59 13.48 -5.03
N TYR A 67 13.28 13.01 -3.99
CA TYR A 67 13.83 13.85 -2.94
C TYR A 67 15.29 13.52 -2.67
N GLN A 68 16.06 14.51 -2.28
CA GLN A 68 17.42 14.30 -1.80
C GLN A 68 17.39 13.86 -0.34
N LEU A 69 17.42 12.54 -0.09
CA LEU A 69 17.56 12.02 1.26
C LEU A 69 18.98 12.25 1.79
N ARG A 70 19.08 12.63 3.07
CA ARG A 70 20.36 12.83 3.76
C ARG A 70 20.58 11.79 4.85
N TYR A 71 19.50 11.34 5.47
CA TYR A 71 19.55 10.51 6.66
C TYR A 71 18.89 9.16 6.40
N GLY A 72 19.55 8.13 6.92
CA GLY A 72 18.95 6.82 7.10
C GLY A 72 18.29 6.69 8.46
N LEU A 73 17.92 5.48 8.84
CA LEU A 73 17.33 5.18 10.14
C LEU A 73 17.76 3.79 10.64
N CYS A 74 17.75 3.59 11.94
CA CYS A 74 17.84 2.27 12.54
C CYS A 74 16.68 2.04 13.49
N GLY A 75 16.24 0.80 13.60
CA GLY A 75 15.08 0.50 14.44
C GLY A 75 14.53 -0.90 14.28
N VAL A 76 13.33 -1.05 14.81
CA VAL A 76 12.59 -2.30 14.85
C VAL A 76 11.16 -2.05 14.36
N ILE A 77 10.63 -2.99 13.59
CA ILE A 77 9.25 -2.99 13.12
C ILE A 77 8.49 -4.19 13.68
N GLN A 78 7.23 -3.96 14.02
CA GLN A 78 6.29 -4.98 14.47
C GLN A 78 4.92 -4.74 13.86
N GLY A 79 4.27 -5.81 13.42
CA GLY A 79 2.88 -5.81 12.97
C GLY A 79 1.95 -6.42 14.02
N SER A 80 0.77 -5.83 14.20
CA SER A 80 -0.34 -6.46 14.93
C SER A 80 -1.37 -7.08 13.98
N LEU A 81 -1.12 -6.97 12.67
CA LEU A 81 -1.96 -7.53 11.61
C LEU A 81 -1.61 -9.00 11.36
N PRO A 82 -2.59 -9.88 11.20
CA PRO A 82 -2.34 -11.20 10.64
C PRO A 82 -1.70 -11.07 9.25
N ILE A 83 -0.72 -11.90 8.94
CA ILE A 83 -0.08 -11.92 7.63
C ILE A 83 -1.11 -12.39 6.59
N GLY A 84 -1.41 -11.50 5.62
CA GLY A 84 -2.24 -11.78 4.46
C GLY A 84 -3.71 -11.38 4.59
N GLY A 85 -4.21 -10.65 3.58
CA GLY A 85 -5.61 -10.33 3.38
C GLY A 85 -6.15 -9.07 4.08
N LEU A 86 -5.34 -8.37 4.89
CA LEU A 86 -5.72 -7.13 5.59
C LEU A 86 -4.78 -5.97 5.26
N SER A 87 -4.36 -5.85 4.01
CA SER A 87 -3.58 -4.71 3.49
C SER A 87 -2.25 -4.45 4.22
N SER A 88 -1.64 -5.48 4.84
CA SER A 88 -0.39 -5.32 5.59
C SER A 88 0.78 -4.80 4.73
N SER A 89 0.76 -5.02 3.42
CA SER A 89 1.76 -4.49 2.49
C SER A 89 1.69 -2.97 2.38
N ALA A 90 0.48 -2.41 2.23
CA ALA A 90 0.26 -0.96 2.20
C ALA A 90 0.66 -0.34 3.54
N ALA A 91 0.18 -0.92 4.67
CA ALA A 91 0.50 -0.44 6.01
C ALA A 91 2.00 -0.39 6.29
N VAL A 92 2.75 -1.45 5.95
CA VAL A 92 4.21 -1.49 6.15
C VAL A 92 4.95 -0.49 5.24
N THR A 93 4.51 -0.36 3.99
CA THR A 93 5.10 0.60 3.05
C THR A 93 4.90 2.04 3.51
N ILE A 94 3.68 2.39 3.96
CA ILE A 94 3.36 3.71 4.50
C ILE A 94 4.15 3.98 5.79
N ALA A 95 4.28 3.00 6.68
CA ALA A 95 5.10 3.16 7.89
C ALA A 95 6.56 3.50 7.56
N PHE A 96 7.16 2.83 6.56
CA PHE A 96 8.52 3.13 6.10
C PHE A 96 8.64 4.50 5.43
N LEU A 97 7.70 4.85 4.55
CA LEU A 97 7.66 6.17 3.92
C LEU A 97 7.57 7.27 4.97
N THR A 98 6.65 7.14 5.93
CA THR A 98 6.46 8.11 7.00
C THR A 98 7.70 8.27 7.86
N ALA A 99 8.35 7.17 8.25
CA ALA A 99 9.58 7.20 9.04
C ALA A 99 10.74 7.89 8.28
N LEU A 100 10.94 7.53 7.01
CA LEU A 100 11.98 8.12 6.16
C LEU A 100 11.71 9.60 5.86
N CYS A 101 10.46 9.97 5.60
CA CYS A 101 10.05 11.36 5.42
C CYS A 101 10.32 12.17 6.69
N THR A 102 9.94 11.65 7.86
CA THR A 102 10.13 12.34 9.15
C THR A 102 11.60 12.64 9.42
N VAL A 103 12.49 11.65 9.29
CA VAL A 103 13.93 11.87 9.56
C VAL A 103 14.60 12.78 8.53
N ASN A 104 14.04 12.92 7.34
CA ASN A 104 14.55 13.78 6.28
C ASN A 104 13.82 15.12 6.15
N HIS A 105 12.86 15.42 7.06
CA HIS A 105 12.05 16.64 7.05
C HIS A 105 11.30 16.84 5.73
N ILE A 106 10.74 15.77 5.18
CA ILE A 106 9.91 15.76 3.98
C ILE A 106 8.45 15.64 4.44
N TYR A 107 7.58 16.46 3.90
CA TYR A 107 6.17 16.54 4.30
C TYR A 107 5.27 16.39 3.07
N PRO A 108 5.10 15.18 2.54
CA PRO A 108 4.21 14.95 1.42
C PRO A 108 2.75 15.18 1.85
N THR A 109 1.92 15.61 0.94
CA THR A 109 0.47 15.59 1.12
C THR A 109 -0.05 14.15 1.20
N ASP A 110 -1.26 13.96 1.74
CA ASP A 110 -1.89 12.64 1.82
C ASP A 110 -1.95 11.96 0.44
N SER A 111 -2.33 12.72 -0.60
CA SER A 111 -2.39 12.23 -1.97
C SER A 111 -1.02 11.82 -2.51
N GLU A 112 0.03 12.59 -2.22
CA GLU A 112 1.40 12.22 -2.61
C GLU A 112 1.88 10.97 -1.87
N LEU A 113 1.57 10.85 -0.58
CA LEU A 113 1.95 9.67 0.21
C LEU A 113 1.25 8.40 -0.28
N ILE A 114 -0.03 8.49 -0.65
CA ILE A 114 -0.79 7.40 -1.29
C ILE A 114 -0.10 6.94 -2.58
N LEU A 115 0.24 7.89 -3.45
CA LEU A 115 0.87 7.57 -4.74
C LEU A 115 2.30 7.02 -4.56
N LEU A 116 3.07 7.55 -3.60
CA LEU A 116 4.40 7.02 -3.27
C LEU A 116 4.32 5.57 -2.78
N ALA A 117 3.35 5.26 -1.92
CA ALA A 117 3.16 3.91 -1.40
C ALA A 117 2.75 2.94 -2.52
N GLN A 118 1.80 3.32 -3.37
CA GLN A 118 1.43 2.53 -4.54
C GLN A 118 2.61 2.32 -5.49
N GLU A 119 3.37 3.36 -5.75
CA GLU A 119 4.53 3.28 -6.65
C GLU A 119 5.62 2.35 -6.11
N ALA A 120 5.89 2.38 -4.81
CA ALA A 120 6.84 1.48 -4.16
C ALA A 120 6.43 0.01 -4.35
N GLU A 121 5.14 -0.30 -4.15
CA GLU A 121 4.62 -1.66 -4.37
C GLU A 121 4.64 -2.05 -5.84
N ASN A 122 4.21 -1.17 -6.75
CA ASN A 122 4.10 -1.49 -8.17
C ASN A 122 5.47 -1.60 -8.85
N LYS A 123 6.36 -0.64 -8.62
CA LYS A 123 7.64 -0.56 -9.37
C LYS A 123 8.76 -1.38 -8.74
N TYR A 124 8.82 -1.45 -7.41
CA TYR A 124 9.90 -2.15 -6.72
C TYR A 124 9.50 -3.57 -6.31
N VAL A 125 8.41 -3.69 -5.56
CA VAL A 125 7.94 -5.01 -5.07
C VAL A 125 7.35 -5.84 -6.22
N GLY A 126 6.76 -5.20 -7.23
CA GLY A 126 6.22 -5.85 -8.42
C GLY A 126 4.78 -6.36 -8.25
N ILE A 127 4.00 -5.69 -7.42
CA ILE A 127 2.57 -5.97 -7.21
C ILE A 127 1.76 -4.90 -7.92
N SER A 128 0.98 -5.25 -8.92
CA SER A 128 0.14 -4.29 -9.67
C SER A 128 -1.12 -3.89 -8.87
N CYS A 129 -0.95 -3.34 -7.68
CA CYS A 129 -2.06 -2.93 -6.81
C CYS A 129 -2.73 -1.63 -7.28
N GLY A 130 -4.01 -1.45 -6.89
CA GLY A 130 -4.72 -0.18 -6.95
C GLY A 130 -4.33 0.74 -5.79
N ILE A 131 -5.11 1.78 -5.53
CA ILE A 131 -4.85 2.77 -4.47
C ILE A 131 -5.75 2.59 -3.24
N LEU A 132 -6.66 1.61 -3.22
CA LEU A 132 -7.65 1.46 -2.16
C LEU A 132 -7.00 1.26 -0.79
N ASP A 133 -6.07 0.32 -0.70
CA ASP A 133 -5.41 -0.04 0.56
C ASP A 133 -4.66 1.16 1.14
N GLN A 134 -3.85 1.82 0.32
CA GLN A 134 -3.08 3.00 0.71
C GLN A 134 -4.01 4.18 1.09
N SER A 135 -5.12 4.35 0.35
CA SER A 135 -6.11 5.38 0.68
C SER A 135 -6.81 5.10 2.00
N CYS A 136 -7.16 3.84 2.28
CA CYS A 136 -7.75 3.46 3.57
C CYS A 136 -6.81 3.74 4.73
N GLU A 137 -5.53 3.41 4.62
CA GLU A 137 -4.54 3.63 5.67
C GLU A 137 -4.35 5.12 5.99
N ILE A 138 -4.39 5.99 4.99
CA ILE A 138 -4.06 7.42 5.13
C ILE A 138 -5.31 8.26 5.39
N LEU A 139 -6.42 7.98 4.70
CA LEU A 139 -7.59 8.86 4.70
C LEU A 139 -8.68 8.43 5.68
N SER A 140 -8.68 7.19 6.19
CA SER A 140 -9.78 6.74 7.06
C SER A 140 -9.85 7.51 8.36
N LYS A 141 -11.07 7.71 8.84
CA LYS A 141 -11.37 8.31 10.15
C LYS A 141 -12.16 7.34 11.01
N LYS A 142 -11.95 7.45 12.32
CA LYS A 142 -12.74 6.68 13.29
C LYS A 142 -14.24 6.94 13.09
N ASN A 143 -15.04 5.88 13.09
CA ASN A 143 -16.48 5.91 12.89
C ASN A 143 -16.93 6.46 11.52
N HIS A 144 -16.09 6.34 10.49
CA HIS A 144 -16.44 6.70 9.11
C HIS A 144 -16.10 5.54 8.18
N LEU A 145 -16.92 5.39 7.16
CA LEU A 145 -16.59 4.61 5.97
C LEU A 145 -15.93 5.55 4.97
N LEU A 146 -14.84 5.12 4.37
CA LEU A 146 -14.23 5.82 3.26
C LEU A 146 -14.89 5.36 1.95
N PHE A 147 -15.53 6.27 1.23
CA PHE A 147 -15.92 6.09 -0.16
C PHE A 147 -14.85 6.71 -1.05
N LEU A 148 -14.36 5.97 -2.04
CA LEU A 148 -13.29 6.41 -2.95
C LEU A 148 -13.70 6.14 -4.39
N ASP A 149 -13.64 7.16 -5.24
CA ASP A 149 -13.70 7.01 -6.68
C ASP A 149 -12.29 6.93 -7.25
N THR A 150 -11.89 5.74 -7.73
CA THR A 150 -10.53 5.52 -8.23
C THR A 150 -10.30 6.05 -9.65
N ASN A 151 -11.29 6.73 -10.24
CA ASN A 151 -11.15 7.38 -11.55
C ASN A 151 -10.44 8.73 -11.43
N ASP A 152 -10.84 9.52 -10.45
CA ASP A 152 -10.31 10.86 -10.19
C ASP A 152 -9.66 11.02 -8.81
N ASN A 153 -9.65 9.92 -8.03
CA ASN A 153 -9.17 9.86 -6.65
C ASN A 153 -9.94 10.76 -5.67
N SER A 154 -11.16 11.15 -6.04
CA SER A 154 -12.06 11.85 -5.12
C SER A 154 -12.55 10.89 -4.03
N TYR A 155 -12.76 11.41 -2.83
CA TYR A 155 -13.22 10.60 -1.70
C TYR A 155 -14.20 11.34 -0.81
N GLU A 156 -15.00 10.56 -0.09
CA GLU A 156 -15.93 11.05 0.90
C GLU A 156 -15.80 10.25 2.19
N GLN A 157 -15.91 10.94 3.32
CA GLN A 157 -15.94 10.36 4.66
C GLN A 157 -17.41 10.23 5.10
N ILE A 158 -17.96 9.02 5.03
CA ILE A 158 -19.36 8.75 5.38
C ILE A 158 -19.43 8.41 6.87
N PRO A 159 -20.01 9.28 7.71
CA PRO A 159 -20.09 9.01 9.15
C PRO A 159 -21.03 7.82 9.45
N ALA A 160 -20.71 7.05 10.47
CA ALA A 160 -21.60 6.02 10.98
C ALA A 160 -22.93 6.65 11.46
N ASN A 161 -24.04 6.00 11.11
CA ASN A 161 -25.36 6.48 11.53
C ASN A 161 -25.50 6.36 13.06
N GLN A 162 -26.10 7.36 13.72
CA GLN A 162 -26.35 7.38 15.16
C GLN A 162 -27.25 6.22 15.65
N HIS A 163 -28.08 5.68 14.75
CA HIS A 163 -28.97 4.55 15.02
C HIS A 163 -28.38 3.20 14.55
N MET A 164 -27.12 3.19 14.12
CA MET A 164 -26.46 1.96 13.73
C MET A 164 -26.26 1.08 14.98
N PRO A 165 -26.73 -0.18 14.96
CA PRO A 165 -26.53 -1.08 16.08
C PRO A 165 -25.03 -1.36 16.29
N ASP A 166 -24.66 -1.70 17.52
CA ASP A 166 -23.30 -2.13 17.82
C ASP A 166 -22.92 -3.32 16.94
N TYR A 167 -21.76 -3.23 16.29
CA TYR A 167 -21.24 -4.29 15.44
C TYR A 167 -19.82 -4.66 15.85
N LYS A 168 -19.41 -5.87 15.48
CA LYS A 168 -18.05 -6.36 15.65
C LYS A 168 -17.55 -6.88 14.32
N ILE A 169 -16.28 -6.60 14.02
CA ILE A 169 -15.59 -7.17 12.88
C ILE A 169 -14.91 -8.45 13.34
N ALA A 170 -15.29 -9.58 12.76
CA ALA A 170 -14.65 -10.86 13.01
C ALA A 170 -13.68 -11.18 11.87
N ILE A 171 -12.43 -11.45 12.21
CA ILE A 171 -11.38 -11.80 11.26
C ILE A 171 -11.11 -13.29 11.40
N PHE A 172 -11.32 -14.04 10.31
CA PHE A 172 -11.08 -15.47 10.26
C PHE A 172 -9.87 -15.78 9.38
N PHE A 173 -8.83 -16.32 10.00
CA PHE A 173 -7.66 -16.78 9.25
C PHE A 173 -7.96 -18.14 8.60
N SER A 174 -7.80 -18.24 7.28
CA SER A 174 -8.08 -19.47 6.51
C SER A 174 -7.02 -20.56 6.66
N GLY A 175 -5.91 -20.29 7.34
CA GLY A 175 -4.75 -21.18 7.42
C GLY A 175 -3.85 -21.14 6.19
N LEU A 176 -4.17 -20.32 5.19
CA LEU A 176 -3.34 -20.17 3.99
C LEU A 176 -2.45 -18.95 4.10
N GLU A 177 -1.16 -19.16 4.17
CA GLU A 177 -0.18 -18.09 4.02
C GLU A 177 0.00 -17.73 2.54
N ARG A 178 -0.19 -16.47 2.19
CA ARG A 178 -0.01 -15.96 0.83
C ARG A 178 1.00 -14.84 0.81
N SER A 179 2.02 -14.99 -0.01
CA SER A 179 2.80 -13.85 -0.50
C SER A 179 2.08 -13.23 -1.69
N LEU A 180 1.82 -11.94 -1.68
CA LEU A 180 1.21 -11.23 -2.82
C LEU A 180 2.08 -11.38 -4.08
N VAL A 181 3.40 -11.38 -3.91
CA VAL A 181 4.37 -11.52 -5.01
C VAL A 181 4.29 -12.90 -5.68
N SER A 182 4.03 -13.97 -4.91
CA SER A 182 3.84 -15.33 -5.43
C SER A 182 2.38 -15.64 -5.79
N SER A 183 1.46 -14.72 -5.50
CA SER A 183 0.05 -14.91 -5.79
C SER A 183 -0.25 -14.69 -7.29
N LYS A 184 -1.37 -15.24 -7.75
CA LYS A 184 -1.88 -14.97 -9.09
C LYS A 184 -2.52 -13.57 -9.23
N TYR A 185 -2.18 -12.60 -8.35
CA TYR A 185 -2.81 -11.28 -8.32
C TYR A 185 -2.62 -10.51 -9.64
N ASN A 186 -1.38 -10.39 -10.10
CA ASN A 186 -1.07 -9.72 -11.36
C ASN A 186 -1.77 -10.42 -12.54
N MET A 187 -1.76 -11.76 -12.56
CA MET A 187 -2.47 -12.53 -13.58
C MET A 187 -3.98 -12.25 -13.58
N ARG A 188 -4.62 -12.17 -12.41
CA ARG A 188 -6.04 -11.82 -12.30
C ARG A 188 -6.33 -10.41 -12.81
N GLN A 189 -5.43 -9.46 -12.55
CA GLN A 189 -5.55 -8.12 -13.10
C GLN A 189 -5.50 -8.13 -14.64
N ASP A 190 -4.59 -8.89 -15.22
CA ASP A 190 -4.45 -9.01 -16.67
C ASP A 190 -5.65 -9.73 -17.29
N GLU A 191 -6.19 -10.78 -16.67
CA GLU A 191 -7.43 -11.43 -17.06
C GLU A 191 -8.63 -10.46 -17.07
N CYS A 192 -8.76 -9.62 -16.03
CA CYS A 192 -9.81 -8.59 -15.97
C CYS A 192 -9.66 -7.55 -17.09
N LYS A 193 -8.44 -7.12 -17.39
CA LYS A 193 -8.17 -6.20 -18.51
C LYS A 193 -8.54 -6.84 -19.86
N ALA A 194 -8.10 -8.08 -20.07
CA ALA A 194 -8.40 -8.81 -21.30
C ALA A 194 -9.92 -8.97 -21.51
N ALA A 195 -10.66 -9.34 -20.45
CA ALA A 195 -12.11 -9.45 -20.49
C ALA A 195 -12.77 -8.10 -20.80
N ALA A 196 -12.30 -7.01 -20.18
CA ALA A 196 -12.81 -5.67 -20.45
C ALA A 196 -12.62 -5.27 -21.91
N TYR A 197 -11.43 -5.46 -22.47
CA TYR A 197 -11.16 -5.13 -23.87
C TYR A 197 -11.98 -6.00 -24.84
N ALA A 198 -12.16 -7.27 -24.52
CA ALA A 198 -13.02 -8.14 -25.33
C ALA A 198 -14.49 -7.65 -25.36
N LEU A 199 -15.04 -7.25 -24.20
CA LEU A 199 -16.39 -6.70 -24.10
C LEU A 199 -16.53 -5.37 -24.84
N MET A 200 -15.55 -4.48 -24.73
CA MET A 200 -15.53 -3.21 -25.45
C MET A 200 -15.49 -3.44 -26.97
N ALA A 201 -14.63 -4.34 -27.44
CA ALA A 201 -14.56 -4.70 -28.86
C ALA A 201 -15.87 -5.29 -29.36
N PHE A 202 -16.50 -6.19 -28.61
CA PHE A 202 -17.80 -6.78 -28.96
C PHE A 202 -18.92 -5.72 -29.03
N ALA A 203 -18.89 -4.74 -28.10
CA ALA A 203 -19.88 -3.66 -28.06
C ALA A 203 -19.58 -2.51 -29.02
N ASN A 204 -18.54 -2.60 -29.88
CA ASN A 204 -18.03 -1.50 -30.70
C ASN A 204 -17.79 -0.18 -29.93
N MET A 205 -17.40 -0.31 -28.67
CA MET A 205 -17.05 0.83 -27.85
C MET A 205 -15.59 1.24 -28.09
N PRO A 206 -15.26 2.56 -28.07
CA PRO A 206 -13.88 2.98 -28.06
C PRO A 206 -13.18 2.43 -26.80
N TYR A 207 -11.91 2.10 -26.91
CA TYR A 207 -11.11 1.70 -25.74
C TYR A 207 -11.12 2.81 -24.71
N GLY A 208 -11.69 2.51 -23.55
CA GLY A 208 -11.87 3.42 -22.43
C GLY A 208 -11.75 2.66 -21.11
N ASN A 209 -12.42 3.17 -20.09
CA ASN A 209 -12.43 2.52 -18.79
C ASN A 209 -13.48 1.41 -18.74
N PHE A 210 -13.18 0.34 -18.02
CA PHE A 210 -14.12 -0.73 -17.74
C PHE A 210 -15.43 -0.23 -17.11
N ARG A 211 -15.36 0.86 -16.36
CA ARG A 211 -16.50 1.58 -15.77
C ARG A 211 -17.54 2.05 -16.81
N ASP A 212 -17.10 2.33 -18.03
CA ASP A 212 -17.95 2.88 -19.07
C ASP A 212 -18.82 1.82 -19.76
N ILE A 213 -18.59 0.54 -19.44
CA ILE A 213 -19.41 -0.56 -19.97
C ILE A 213 -20.75 -0.58 -19.24
N SER A 214 -21.78 -0.07 -19.90
CA SER A 214 -23.16 -0.16 -19.41
C SER A 214 -23.68 -1.59 -19.58
N LEU A 215 -24.10 -2.21 -18.49
CA LEU A 215 -24.90 -3.44 -18.54
C LEU A 215 -26.34 -3.03 -18.94
N ARG A 216 -26.64 -3.10 -20.22
CA ARG A 216 -28.00 -3.00 -20.74
C ARG A 216 -28.57 -4.40 -20.99
#